data_312a326920efba1e6b2ef3607e596930
#
_entry.id   312a326920efba1e6b2ef3607e596930
#
_cell.length_a   1.000
_cell.length_b   1.000
_cell.length_c   1.000
_cell.angle_alpha   90.00
_cell.angle_beta   90.00
_cell.angle_gamma   90.00
#
_symmetry.space_group_name_H-M   'P 1'
#
loop_
_entity.id
_entity.type
_entity.pdbx_description
1 polymer ?
#
loop_
_entity_poly.entity_id
_entity_poly.type
_entity_poly.pdbx_seq_one_letter_code
_entity_poly.pdbx_strand_id
1 'polypeptide(L)'
;IMEHAVDEIEAAGNQGEGLTGVPTDFYDFDELTQGLHGGQMIVIAARPAVGKSTLALDFARAAAIHHNMATVFFSLEMGKNEIAMRLLSAEATIALQDLRKGTIRDDQWSKIAATVGRLNEAPFFIDDSPNMTMMEIRAKCRRLKQKNNLKMVVLDYLQLMSSGKKVESRQQEVSEFSRALKLLAKELDVPVVALSQLNRGAEQRQDKKPQVSDLRESGCLTGDTRILRADTGAETTMRELFDSGEKDVPVWALADDLRYVKRPMTHVFSTGTKPVYKLR
;
A
#
# COMPACT_ATOMS: atom_id res chain seq x y z
N ILE A 1 -7.34 27.74 15.27
CA ILE A 1 -7.85 26.64 14.40
C ILE A 1 -8.57 27.21 13.19
N MET A 2 -9.49 28.16 13.36
CA MET A 2 -10.23 28.77 12.24
C MET A 2 -9.34 29.67 11.36
N GLU A 3 -8.41 30.43 11.97
CA GLU A 3 -7.44 31.27 11.25
C GLU A 3 -6.60 30.42 10.29
N HIS A 4 -6.05 29.29 10.75
CA HIS A 4 -5.30 28.35 9.88
C HIS A 4 -6.14 27.81 8.71
N ALA A 5 -7.41 27.52 8.93
CA ALA A 5 -8.28 27.05 7.85
C ALA A 5 -8.58 28.17 6.82
N VAL A 6 -8.67 29.42 7.28
CA VAL A 6 -8.83 30.57 6.38
C VAL A 6 -7.54 30.82 5.60
N ASP A 7 -6.38 30.75 6.25
CA ASP A 7 -5.07 30.88 5.59
C ASP A 7 -4.88 29.80 4.50
N GLU A 8 -5.30 28.54 4.76
CA GLU A 8 -5.27 27.46 3.77
C GLU A 8 -6.21 27.74 2.58
N ILE A 9 -7.41 28.26 2.83
CA ILE A 9 -8.37 28.63 1.77
C ILE A 9 -7.81 29.79 0.92
N GLU A 10 -7.24 30.82 1.58
CA GLU A 10 -6.63 31.96 0.87
C GLU A 10 -5.40 31.51 0.06
N ALA A 11 -4.55 30.63 0.63
CA ALA A 11 -3.40 30.08 -0.08
C ALA A 11 -3.83 29.27 -1.31
N ALA A 12 -4.88 28.46 -1.19
CA ALA A 12 -5.45 27.72 -2.31
C ALA A 12 -6.04 28.64 -3.39
N GLY A 13 -6.74 29.72 -2.98
CA GLY A 13 -7.29 30.73 -3.89
C GLY A 13 -6.23 31.54 -4.63
N ASN A 14 -5.07 31.79 -3.98
CA ASN A 14 -3.96 32.56 -4.55
C ASN A 14 -3.03 31.71 -5.44
N GLN A 15 -3.05 30.38 -5.35
CA GLN A 15 -2.23 29.49 -6.18
C GLN A 15 -2.78 29.33 -7.63
N GLY A 16 -3.97 29.87 -7.95
CA GLY A 16 -4.58 29.77 -9.27
C GLY A 16 -4.94 28.31 -9.62
N GLU A 17 -4.71 27.90 -10.87
CA GLU A 17 -5.00 26.53 -11.35
C GLU A 17 -4.00 25.46 -10.86
N GLY A 18 -3.10 25.77 -9.89
CA GLY A 18 -2.10 24.85 -9.36
C GLY A 18 -2.67 23.85 -8.35
N LEU A 19 -2.18 22.60 -8.38
CA LEU A 19 -2.51 21.57 -7.39
C LEU A 19 -1.94 21.95 -6.02
N THR A 20 -2.73 21.75 -4.97
CA THR A 20 -2.34 22.06 -3.59
C THR A 20 -1.53 20.93 -2.93
N GLY A 21 -1.69 19.69 -3.41
CA GLY A 21 -0.99 18.50 -2.97
C GLY A 21 0.17 18.10 -3.88
N VAL A 22 0.77 16.93 -3.63
CA VAL A 22 1.80 16.32 -4.48
C VAL A 22 1.13 15.76 -5.73
N PRO A 23 1.52 16.21 -6.95
CA PRO A 23 0.95 15.73 -8.20
C PRO A 23 1.25 14.26 -8.46
N THR A 24 0.32 13.55 -9.09
CA THR A 24 0.49 12.16 -9.52
C THR A 24 0.66 12.02 -11.04
N ASP A 25 0.39 13.09 -11.81
CA ASP A 25 0.29 13.14 -13.27
C ASP A 25 -0.84 12.30 -13.86
N PHE A 26 -1.78 11.83 -13.03
CA PHE A 26 -3.04 11.27 -13.45
C PHE A 26 -4.10 12.38 -13.37
N TYR A 27 -4.34 13.07 -14.48
CA TYR A 27 -5.13 14.31 -14.54
C TYR A 27 -6.48 14.23 -13.84
N ASP A 28 -7.30 13.24 -14.19
CA ASP A 28 -8.63 13.07 -13.58
C ASP A 28 -8.54 12.79 -12.07
N PHE A 29 -7.49 12.07 -11.65
CA PHE A 29 -7.26 11.78 -10.25
C PHE A 29 -6.77 13.02 -9.50
N ASP A 30 -5.86 13.78 -10.10
CA ASP A 30 -5.33 15.01 -9.52
C ASP A 30 -6.41 16.11 -9.48
N GLU A 31 -7.29 16.22 -10.50
CA GLU A 31 -8.45 17.10 -10.48
C GLU A 31 -9.39 16.77 -9.31
N LEU A 32 -9.67 15.49 -9.10
CA LEU A 32 -10.55 15.02 -8.03
C LEU A 32 -9.96 15.23 -6.62
N THR A 33 -8.66 15.02 -6.45
CA THR A 33 -7.99 15.00 -5.14
C THR A 33 -7.21 16.27 -4.84
N GLN A 34 -6.99 17.13 -5.83
CA GLN A 34 -6.07 18.27 -5.77
C GLN A 34 -4.62 17.84 -5.42
N GLY A 35 -4.23 16.63 -5.87
CA GLY A 35 -2.97 15.98 -5.52
C GLY A 35 -3.02 15.25 -4.17
N LEU A 36 -1.88 14.70 -3.75
CA LEU A 36 -1.76 13.97 -2.48
C LEU A 36 -1.30 14.92 -1.37
N HIS A 37 -2.12 15.07 -0.32
CA HIS A 37 -1.87 16.06 0.73
C HIS A 37 -1.05 15.52 1.91
N GLY A 38 -0.33 16.42 2.55
CA GLY A 38 0.39 16.14 3.79
C GLY A 38 -0.53 15.59 4.88
N GLY A 39 0.00 14.75 5.77
CA GLY A 39 -0.75 14.12 6.84
C GLY A 39 -1.74 13.02 6.40
N GLN A 40 -1.88 12.78 5.09
CA GLN A 40 -2.75 11.72 4.57
C GLN A 40 -1.99 10.39 4.43
N MET A 41 -2.73 9.30 4.66
CA MET A 41 -2.31 7.96 4.31
C MET A 41 -3.22 7.45 3.19
N ILE A 42 -2.64 7.17 2.04
CA ILE A 42 -3.30 6.68 0.84
C ILE A 42 -2.99 5.19 0.71
N VAL A 43 -4.01 4.36 0.54
CA VAL A 43 -3.84 2.91 0.37
C VAL A 43 -4.15 2.53 -1.06
N ILE A 44 -3.15 2.00 -1.77
CA ILE A 44 -3.31 1.39 -3.09
C ILE A 44 -3.36 -0.12 -2.89
N ALA A 45 -4.49 -0.72 -3.20
CA ALA A 45 -4.67 -2.14 -2.98
C ALA A 45 -5.10 -2.87 -4.25
N ALA A 46 -4.46 -4.00 -4.52
CA ALA A 46 -4.80 -4.83 -5.67
C ALA A 46 -4.45 -6.30 -5.41
N ARG A 47 -4.99 -7.19 -6.25
CA ARG A 47 -4.51 -8.56 -6.35
C ARG A 47 -3.12 -8.60 -7.01
N PRO A 48 -2.33 -9.67 -6.80
CA PRO A 48 -1.04 -9.83 -7.48
C PRO A 48 -1.15 -9.64 -9.00
N ALA A 49 -0.12 -9.10 -9.61
CA ALA A 49 0.01 -8.88 -11.06
C ALA A 49 -0.99 -7.89 -11.70
N VAL A 50 -1.80 -7.14 -10.92
CA VAL A 50 -2.72 -6.10 -11.44
C VAL A 50 -2.01 -4.77 -11.71
N GLY A 51 -0.77 -4.59 -11.22
CA GLY A 51 0.01 -3.36 -11.46
C GLY A 51 0.10 -2.41 -10.25
N LYS A 52 -0.22 -2.88 -9.04
CA LYS A 52 -0.15 -2.10 -7.79
C LYS A 52 1.16 -1.32 -7.63
N SER A 53 2.29 -2.03 -7.71
CA SER A 53 3.63 -1.44 -7.55
C SER A 53 4.00 -0.52 -8.72
N THR A 54 3.50 -0.79 -9.92
CA THR A 54 3.69 0.07 -11.10
C THR A 54 3.00 1.41 -10.90
N LEU A 55 1.73 1.42 -10.49
CA LEU A 55 0.98 2.66 -10.24
C LEU A 55 1.64 3.51 -9.16
N ALA A 56 2.07 2.87 -8.05
CA ALA A 56 2.75 3.60 -6.98
C ALA A 56 4.12 4.14 -7.41
N LEU A 57 4.83 3.41 -8.27
CA LEU A 57 6.07 3.87 -8.86
C LEU A 57 5.84 5.05 -9.81
N ASP A 58 4.73 5.06 -10.56
CA ASP A 58 4.36 6.20 -11.42
C ASP A 58 4.05 7.44 -10.58
N PHE A 59 3.34 7.33 -9.46
CA PHE A 59 3.14 8.46 -8.53
C PHE A 59 4.48 8.98 -7.99
N ALA A 60 5.37 8.08 -7.59
CA ALA A 60 6.69 8.46 -7.09
C ALA A 60 7.57 9.11 -8.17
N ARG A 61 7.46 8.62 -9.41
CA ARG A 61 8.13 9.15 -10.60
C ARG A 61 7.64 10.55 -10.92
N ALA A 62 6.32 10.76 -10.98
CA ALA A 62 5.71 12.07 -11.18
C ALA A 62 6.23 13.08 -10.16
N ALA A 63 6.11 12.77 -8.87
CA ALA A 63 6.55 13.65 -7.80
C ALA A 63 8.04 13.98 -7.88
N ALA A 64 8.92 12.98 -8.00
CA ALA A 64 10.36 13.20 -7.89
C ALA A 64 10.99 13.68 -9.19
N ILE A 65 10.59 13.14 -10.35
CA ILE A 65 11.26 13.39 -11.62
C ILE A 65 10.62 14.56 -12.36
N HIS A 66 9.29 14.62 -12.42
CA HIS A 66 8.59 15.66 -13.16
C HIS A 66 8.42 16.95 -12.34
N HIS A 67 8.16 16.80 -11.02
CA HIS A 67 7.89 17.93 -10.14
C HIS A 67 9.01 18.25 -9.14
N ASN A 68 10.16 17.55 -9.24
CA ASN A 68 11.33 17.76 -8.37
C ASN A 68 11.01 17.76 -6.87
N MET A 69 10.06 16.93 -6.46
CA MET A 69 9.63 16.76 -5.07
C MET A 69 10.30 15.53 -4.44
N ALA A 70 11.08 15.73 -3.39
CA ALA A 70 11.82 14.66 -2.75
C ALA A 70 10.89 13.53 -2.30
N THR A 71 11.10 12.33 -2.84
CA THR A 71 10.26 11.16 -2.65
C THR A 71 11.10 9.97 -2.23
N VAL A 72 10.66 9.21 -1.22
CA VAL A 72 11.28 7.95 -0.82
C VAL A 72 10.36 6.78 -1.13
N PHE A 73 10.95 5.75 -1.75
CA PHE A 73 10.28 4.49 -2.07
C PHE A 73 10.93 3.36 -1.28
N PHE A 74 10.21 2.86 -0.27
CA PHE A 74 10.59 1.66 0.47
C PHE A 74 10.03 0.44 -0.24
N SER A 75 10.92 -0.40 -0.73
CA SER A 75 10.55 -1.62 -1.45
C SER A 75 10.94 -2.86 -0.67
N LEU A 76 9.94 -3.60 -0.23
CA LEU A 76 10.13 -4.89 0.45
C LEU A 76 9.93 -6.09 -0.50
N GLU A 77 9.41 -5.84 -1.71
CA GLU A 77 9.14 -6.87 -2.72
C GLU A 77 10.16 -6.83 -3.86
N MET A 78 10.50 -5.64 -4.37
CA MET A 78 11.39 -5.48 -5.51
C MET A 78 12.74 -4.90 -5.09
N GLY A 79 13.84 -5.43 -5.65
CA GLY A 79 15.17 -4.83 -5.46
C GLY A 79 15.29 -3.49 -6.19
N LYS A 80 16.18 -2.63 -5.71
CA LYS A 80 16.44 -1.30 -6.29
C LYS A 80 16.79 -1.33 -7.77
N ASN A 81 17.50 -2.34 -8.23
CA ASN A 81 17.86 -2.49 -9.65
C ASN A 81 16.61 -2.70 -10.53
N GLU A 82 15.62 -3.45 -10.05
CA GLU A 82 14.37 -3.64 -10.78
C GLU A 82 13.57 -2.33 -10.85
N ILE A 83 13.52 -1.58 -9.75
CA ILE A 83 12.88 -0.26 -9.71
C ILE A 83 13.57 0.70 -10.67
N ALA A 84 14.91 0.76 -10.65
CA ALA A 84 15.67 1.60 -11.56
C ALA A 84 15.43 1.26 -13.03
N MET A 85 15.37 -0.04 -13.38
CA MET A 85 15.04 -0.49 -14.72
C MET A 85 13.63 -0.10 -15.16
N ARG A 86 12.65 -0.12 -14.26
CA ARG A 86 11.27 0.31 -14.53
C ARG A 86 11.20 1.82 -14.73
N LEU A 87 11.88 2.60 -13.89
CA LEU A 87 11.98 4.05 -14.05
C LEU A 87 12.65 4.42 -15.39
N LEU A 88 13.76 3.78 -15.71
CA LEU A 88 14.45 4.00 -16.96
C LEU A 88 13.56 3.64 -18.18
N SER A 89 12.87 2.52 -18.11
CA SER A 89 11.93 2.09 -19.15
C SER A 89 10.82 3.13 -19.39
N ALA A 90 10.22 3.63 -18.32
CA ALA A 90 9.14 4.61 -18.38
C ALA A 90 9.64 5.97 -18.92
N GLU A 91 10.75 6.48 -18.39
CA GLU A 91 11.28 7.78 -18.76
C GLU A 91 11.91 7.82 -20.16
N ALA A 92 12.62 6.77 -20.56
CA ALA A 92 13.21 6.68 -21.89
C ALA A 92 12.20 6.22 -22.96
N THR A 93 11.01 5.81 -22.57
CA THR A 93 9.98 5.22 -23.46
C THR A 93 10.52 4.02 -24.24
N ILE A 94 11.23 3.13 -23.52
CA ILE A 94 11.80 1.88 -24.06
C ILE A 94 11.16 0.72 -23.32
N ALA A 95 10.71 -0.29 -24.06
CA ALA A 95 10.08 -1.47 -23.44
C ALA A 95 11.02 -2.13 -22.42
N LEU A 96 10.52 -2.40 -21.22
CA LEU A 96 11.28 -3.03 -20.14
C LEU A 96 11.90 -4.38 -20.57
N GLN A 97 11.22 -5.09 -21.46
CA GLN A 97 11.70 -6.36 -21.99
C GLN A 97 12.96 -6.17 -22.84
N ASP A 98 13.06 -5.09 -23.61
CA ASP A 98 14.22 -4.80 -24.45
C ASP A 98 15.41 -4.41 -23.58
N LEU A 99 15.17 -3.59 -22.53
CA LEU A 99 16.19 -3.28 -21.53
C LEU A 99 16.73 -4.54 -20.84
N ARG A 100 15.83 -5.47 -20.44
CA ARG A 100 16.21 -6.72 -19.77
C ARG A 100 16.97 -7.70 -20.69
N LYS A 101 16.64 -7.73 -21.97
CA LYS A 101 17.31 -8.58 -22.98
C LYS A 101 18.57 -7.97 -23.53
N GLY A 102 18.79 -6.67 -23.30
CA GLY A 102 19.90 -5.94 -23.92
C GLY A 102 19.73 -5.72 -25.43
N THR A 103 18.48 -5.86 -25.95
CA THR A 103 18.18 -5.64 -27.36
C THR A 103 17.92 -4.15 -27.62
N ILE A 104 18.94 -3.32 -27.39
CA ILE A 104 18.88 -1.87 -27.46
C ILE A 104 19.44 -1.42 -28.81
N ARG A 105 18.70 -0.58 -29.55
CA ARG A 105 19.14 0.03 -30.81
C ARG A 105 20.04 1.23 -30.53
N ASP A 106 20.85 1.60 -31.51
CA ASP A 106 21.82 2.71 -31.36
C ASP A 106 21.12 4.04 -31.02
N ASP A 107 19.95 4.31 -31.62
CA ASP A 107 19.16 5.51 -31.31
C ASP A 107 18.63 5.54 -29.88
N GLN A 108 18.43 4.39 -29.27
CA GLN A 108 17.93 4.26 -27.89
C GLN A 108 19.03 4.49 -26.85
N TRP A 109 20.30 4.21 -27.18
CA TRP A 109 21.41 4.44 -26.25
C TRP A 109 21.55 5.91 -25.87
N SER A 110 21.35 6.81 -26.82
CA SER A 110 21.38 8.27 -26.54
C SER A 110 20.25 8.68 -25.60
N LYS A 111 19.04 8.11 -25.77
CA LYS A 111 17.90 8.35 -24.87
C LYS A 111 18.17 7.81 -23.48
N ILE A 112 18.73 6.61 -23.37
CA ILE A 112 19.14 6.01 -22.10
C ILE A 112 20.12 6.92 -21.37
N ALA A 113 21.18 7.37 -22.03
CA ALA A 113 22.19 8.21 -21.42
C ALA A 113 21.61 9.54 -20.89
N ALA A 114 20.79 10.22 -21.68
CA ALA A 114 20.11 11.45 -21.26
C ALA A 114 19.15 11.20 -20.09
N THR A 115 18.42 10.08 -20.10
CA THR A 115 17.48 9.71 -19.03
C THR A 115 18.22 9.38 -17.74
N VAL A 116 19.33 8.63 -17.80
CA VAL A 116 20.16 8.32 -16.61
C VAL A 116 20.67 9.61 -15.96
N GLY A 117 21.08 10.61 -16.73
CA GLY A 117 21.46 11.95 -16.20
C GLY A 117 20.34 12.56 -15.36
N ARG A 118 19.11 12.65 -15.92
CA ARG A 118 17.95 13.20 -15.22
C ARG A 118 17.55 12.39 -13.97
N LEU A 119 17.60 11.07 -14.06
CA LEU A 119 17.26 10.19 -12.93
C LEU A 119 18.24 10.33 -11.77
N ASN A 120 19.53 10.54 -12.06
CA ASN A 120 20.55 10.73 -11.03
C ASN A 120 20.44 12.08 -10.31
N GLU A 121 19.89 13.11 -10.97
CA GLU A 121 19.66 14.43 -10.40
C GLU A 121 18.34 14.52 -9.64
N ALA A 122 17.37 13.65 -9.97
CA ALA A 122 16.07 13.67 -9.34
C ALA A 122 16.14 13.29 -7.84
N PRO A 123 15.39 13.96 -6.96
CA PRO A 123 15.36 13.66 -5.54
C PRO A 123 14.52 12.40 -5.23
N PHE A 124 14.86 11.29 -5.86
CA PHE A 124 14.22 9.99 -5.72
C PHE A 124 15.10 9.05 -4.90
N PHE A 125 14.61 8.63 -3.74
CA PHE A 125 15.36 7.78 -2.81
C PHE A 125 14.74 6.39 -2.78
N ILE A 126 15.53 5.34 -3.01
CA ILE A 126 15.09 3.95 -2.97
C ILE A 126 15.77 3.26 -1.78
N ASP A 127 14.96 2.56 -0.99
CA ASP A 127 15.43 1.71 0.08
C ASP A 127 14.81 0.32 -0.06
N ASP A 128 15.64 -0.66 -0.40
CA ASP A 128 15.27 -2.07 -0.56
C ASP A 128 15.84 -2.96 0.55
N SER A 129 16.11 -2.37 1.72
CA SER A 129 16.62 -3.11 2.88
C SER A 129 15.60 -4.19 3.30
N PRO A 130 16.03 -5.45 3.46
CA PRO A 130 15.13 -6.51 3.91
C PRO A 130 14.74 -6.31 5.38
N ASN A 131 13.55 -6.78 5.75
CA ASN A 131 13.05 -6.81 7.14
C ASN A 131 13.00 -5.44 7.84
N MET A 132 12.67 -4.38 7.10
CA MET A 132 12.54 -3.04 7.69
C MET A 132 11.46 -2.98 8.77
N THR A 133 11.82 -2.37 9.89
CA THR A 133 10.90 -2.06 10.99
C THR A 133 10.30 -0.66 10.82
N MET A 134 9.15 -0.42 11.47
CA MET A 134 8.56 0.94 11.51
C MET A 134 9.48 1.99 12.11
N MET A 135 10.31 1.61 13.09
CA MET A 135 11.28 2.53 13.71
C MET A 135 12.34 2.99 12.70
N GLU A 136 12.86 2.07 11.90
CA GLU A 136 13.85 2.38 10.86
C GLU A 136 13.24 3.25 9.76
N ILE A 137 12.04 2.94 9.27
CA ILE A 137 11.31 3.75 8.28
C ILE A 137 11.13 5.17 8.82
N ARG A 138 10.64 5.31 10.06
CA ARG A 138 10.43 6.60 10.70
C ARG A 138 11.73 7.41 10.83
N ALA A 139 12.82 6.77 11.25
CA ALA A 139 14.13 7.42 11.39
C ALA A 139 14.68 7.89 10.02
N LYS A 140 14.57 7.06 8.98
CA LYS A 140 14.98 7.40 7.62
C LYS A 140 14.14 8.54 7.04
N CYS A 141 12.81 8.50 7.21
CA CYS A 141 11.91 9.57 6.75
C CYS A 141 12.19 10.90 7.43
N ARG A 142 12.39 10.92 8.76
CA ARG A 142 12.78 12.13 9.51
C ARG A 142 14.08 12.73 8.98
N ARG A 143 15.08 11.90 8.76
CA ARG A 143 16.36 12.32 8.21
C ARG A 143 16.22 12.91 6.80
N LEU A 144 15.42 12.29 5.93
CA LEU A 144 15.14 12.78 4.59
C LEU A 144 14.32 14.08 4.64
N LYS A 145 13.35 14.21 5.56
CA LYS A 145 12.59 15.45 5.74
C LYS A 145 13.50 16.63 6.11
N GLN A 146 14.43 16.39 7.03
CA GLN A 146 15.38 17.44 7.47
C GLN A 146 16.41 17.82 6.40
N LYS A 147 16.95 16.83 5.67
CA LYS A 147 18.06 17.07 4.72
C LYS A 147 17.58 17.44 3.31
N ASN A 148 16.49 16.86 2.86
CA ASN A 148 16.05 16.92 1.48
C ASN A 148 14.63 17.47 1.31
N ASN A 149 14.01 17.96 2.40
CA ASN A 149 12.62 18.43 2.38
C ASN A 149 11.66 17.40 1.79
N LEU A 150 11.69 16.17 2.34
CA LEU A 150 10.85 15.05 1.88
C LEU A 150 9.39 15.48 1.69
N LYS A 151 8.80 15.16 0.54
CA LYS A 151 7.44 15.51 0.14
C LYS A 151 6.50 14.32 0.02
N MET A 152 7.01 13.12 -0.22
CA MET A 152 6.19 11.91 -0.32
C MET A 152 6.93 10.67 0.15
N VAL A 153 6.18 9.75 0.75
CA VAL A 153 6.67 8.42 1.16
C VAL A 153 5.83 7.36 0.46
N VAL A 154 6.48 6.39 -0.18
CA VAL A 154 5.83 5.20 -0.76
C VAL A 154 6.37 3.95 -0.08
N LEU A 155 5.49 3.01 0.27
CA LEU A 155 5.83 1.74 0.91
C LEU A 155 5.19 0.56 0.16
N ASP A 156 6.02 -0.30 -0.42
CA ASP A 156 5.60 -1.52 -1.14
C ASP A 156 6.15 -2.76 -0.43
N TYR A 157 5.38 -3.57 0.27
CA TYR A 157 4.00 -3.45 0.70
C TYR A 157 3.86 -3.86 2.18
N LEU A 158 2.79 -3.43 2.82
CA LEU A 158 2.59 -3.53 4.28
C LEU A 158 2.76 -4.93 4.86
N GLN A 159 2.33 -5.96 4.14
CA GLN A 159 2.35 -7.34 4.59
C GLN A 159 3.75 -7.98 4.66
N LEU A 160 4.81 -7.34 4.15
CA LEU A 160 6.19 -7.82 4.29
C LEU A 160 6.93 -7.19 5.48
N MET A 161 6.32 -6.22 6.15
CA MET A 161 6.90 -5.62 7.33
C MET A 161 6.89 -6.59 8.52
N SER A 162 7.90 -6.48 9.38
CA SER A 162 8.01 -7.25 10.62
C SER A 162 8.02 -6.30 11.82
N SER A 163 7.24 -6.61 12.84
CA SER A 163 7.24 -5.84 14.10
C SER A 163 8.47 -6.10 14.96
N GLY A 164 9.22 -7.17 14.67
CA GLY A 164 10.31 -7.64 15.55
C GLY A 164 9.84 -8.14 16.91
N LYS A 165 8.53 -8.14 17.18
CA LYS A 165 7.90 -8.64 18.41
C LYS A 165 7.06 -9.86 18.11
N LYS A 166 6.90 -10.77 19.07
CA LYS A 166 5.90 -11.83 18.99
C LYS A 166 4.52 -11.19 19.11
N VAL A 167 3.80 -11.10 17.98
CA VAL A 167 2.42 -10.58 17.91
C VAL A 167 1.47 -11.76 17.79
N GLU A 168 0.33 -11.69 18.45
CA GLU A 168 -0.66 -12.79 18.50
C GLU A 168 -1.32 -13.08 17.14
N SER A 169 -1.37 -12.07 16.25
CA SER A 169 -1.89 -12.29 14.89
C SER A 169 -1.29 -11.32 13.89
N ARG A 170 -1.15 -11.76 12.63
CA ARG A 170 -0.69 -10.94 11.49
C ARG A 170 -1.59 -9.73 11.24
N GLN A 171 -2.88 -9.83 11.50
CA GLN A 171 -3.84 -8.73 11.37
C GLN A 171 -3.59 -7.59 12.34
N GLN A 172 -3.29 -7.94 13.58
CA GLN A 172 -2.95 -6.96 14.60
C GLN A 172 -1.70 -6.20 14.20
N GLU A 173 -0.70 -6.90 13.68
CA GLU A 173 0.54 -6.34 13.18
C GLU A 173 0.31 -5.35 12.02
N VAL A 174 -0.47 -5.71 10.99
CA VAL A 174 -0.83 -4.84 9.87
C VAL A 174 -1.64 -3.62 10.34
N SER A 175 -2.52 -3.80 11.33
CA SER A 175 -3.28 -2.69 11.92
C SER A 175 -2.38 -1.71 12.67
N GLU A 176 -1.40 -2.21 13.42
CA GLU A 176 -0.41 -1.38 14.12
C GLU A 176 0.47 -0.61 13.11
N PHE A 177 0.90 -1.25 12.03
CA PHE A 177 1.66 -0.59 10.96
C PHE A 177 0.85 0.51 10.28
N SER A 178 -0.40 0.23 9.92
CA SER A 178 -1.28 1.24 9.30
C SER A 178 -1.47 2.45 10.20
N ARG A 179 -1.67 2.23 11.50
CA ARG A 179 -1.75 3.31 12.48
C ARG A 179 -0.45 4.10 12.58
N ALA A 180 0.69 3.40 12.63
CA ALA A 180 2.01 4.02 12.73
C ALA A 180 2.35 4.85 11.48
N LEU A 181 2.00 4.37 10.27
CA LEU A 181 2.17 5.11 9.01
C LEU A 181 1.28 6.36 8.95
N LYS A 182 0.03 6.27 9.43
CA LYS A 182 -0.84 7.45 9.54
C LYS A 182 -0.29 8.50 10.50
N LEU A 183 0.30 8.05 11.62
CA LEU A 183 0.97 8.96 12.55
C LEU A 183 2.24 9.57 11.93
N LEU A 184 3.02 8.79 11.17
CA LEU A 184 4.18 9.28 10.44
C LEU A 184 3.80 10.35 9.41
N ALA A 185 2.73 10.13 8.63
CA ALA A 185 2.22 11.09 7.68
C ALA A 185 1.89 12.44 8.35
N LYS A 186 1.19 12.39 9.49
CA LYS A 186 0.86 13.60 10.27
C LYS A 186 2.09 14.26 10.88
N GLU A 187 3.03 13.49 11.42
CA GLU A 187 4.24 14.01 12.06
C GLU A 187 5.13 14.78 11.08
N LEU A 188 5.28 14.26 9.88
CA LEU A 188 6.17 14.82 8.86
C LEU A 188 5.46 15.79 7.92
N ASP A 189 4.14 15.86 8.02
CA ASP A 189 3.28 16.59 7.09
C ASP A 189 3.61 16.22 5.63
N VAL A 190 3.52 14.94 5.32
CA VAL A 190 3.72 14.38 3.96
C VAL A 190 2.66 13.30 3.69
N PRO A 191 2.24 13.13 2.43
CA PRO A 191 1.45 11.98 2.04
C PRO A 191 2.26 10.69 2.15
N VAL A 192 1.64 9.64 2.69
CA VAL A 192 2.19 8.30 2.77
C VAL A 192 1.34 7.37 1.91
N VAL A 193 1.91 6.89 0.81
CA VAL A 193 1.28 5.91 -0.08
C VAL A 193 1.70 4.52 0.37
N ALA A 194 0.76 3.75 0.91
CA ALA A 194 0.99 2.40 1.38
C ALA A 194 0.31 1.38 0.45
N LEU A 195 1.09 0.42 -0.01
CA LEU A 195 0.58 -0.64 -0.87
C LEU A 195 0.10 -1.82 -0.04
N SER A 196 -1.01 -2.40 -0.45
CA SER A 196 -1.61 -3.56 0.22
C SER A 196 -2.05 -4.60 -0.81
N GLN A 197 -1.94 -5.86 -0.43
CA GLN A 197 -2.51 -6.94 -1.23
C GLN A 197 -3.95 -7.19 -0.78
N LEU A 198 -4.87 -7.32 -1.75
CA LEU A 198 -6.25 -7.71 -1.47
C LEU A 198 -6.34 -9.22 -1.21
N ASN A 199 -7.29 -9.63 -0.36
CA ASN A 199 -7.62 -11.03 -0.20
C ASN A 199 -8.32 -11.61 -1.47
N ARG A 200 -8.53 -12.93 -1.50
CA ARG A 200 -9.16 -13.60 -2.65
C ARG A 200 -10.68 -13.40 -2.75
N GLY A 201 -11.30 -12.74 -1.78
CA GLY A 201 -12.75 -12.53 -1.75
C GLY A 201 -13.29 -11.77 -2.97
N ALA A 202 -12.51 -10.83 -3.52
CA ALA A 202 -12.86 -10.12 -4.74
C ALA A 202 -13.01 -11.06 -5.95
N GLU A 203 -12.18 -12.10 -6.05
CA GLU A 203 -12.19 -13.04 -7.20
C GLU A 203 -13.40 -13.98 -7.16
N GLN A 204 -13.97 -14.22 -5.96
CA GLN A 204 -15.11 -15.11 -5.75
C GLN A 204 -16.46 -14.43 -6.01
N ARG A 205 -16.49 -13.10 -6.07
CA ARG A 205 -17.71 -12.33 -6.38
C ARG A 205 -18.00 -12.30 -7.87
N GLN A 206 -19.29 -12.28 -8.22
CA GLN A 206 -19.71 -12.20 -9.64
C GLN A 206 -19.23 -10.94 -10.33
N ASP A 207 -19.21 -9.80 -9.63
CA ASP A 207 -18.78 -8.52 -10.18
C ASP A 207 -17.26 -8.31 -10.15
N LYS A 208 -16.51 -9.19 -9.45
CA LYS A 208 -15.06 -9.15 -9.25
C LYS A 208 -14.52 -7.78 -8.79
N LYS A 209 -15.39 -6.90 -8.30
CA LYS A 209 -15.00 -5.55 -7.88
C LYS A 209 -14.39 -5.58 -6.48
N PRO A 210 -13.23 -4.94 -6.28
CA PRO A 210 -12.64 -4.77 -4.96
C PRO A 210 -13.58 -4.00 -4.02
N GLN A 211 -13.58 -4.39 -2.75
CA GLN A 211 -14.31 -3.72 -1.68
C GLN A 211 -13.33 -3.43 -0.52
N VAL A 212 -13.65 -2.46 0.32
CA VAL A 212 -12.84 -2.11 1.50
C VAL A 212 -12.65 -3.31 2.43
N SER A 213 -13.61 -4.23 2.47
CA SER A 213 -13.50 -5.49 3.21
C SER A 213 -12.37 -6.40 2.72
N ASP A 214 -11.97 -6.28 1.45
CA ASP A 214 -10.90 -7.11 0.87
C ASP A 214 -9.49 -6.64 1.27
N LEU A 215 -9.39 -5.45 1.86
CA LEU A 215 -8.16 -4.95 2.51
C LEU A 215 -7.86 -5.70 3.81
N ARG A 216 -8.85 -6.37 4.38
CA ARG A 216 -8.66 -7.18 5.57
C ARG A 216 -7.96 -8.48 5.15
N GLU A 217 -6.74 -8.65 5.58
CA GLU A 217 -6.14 -9.98 5.53
C GLU A 217 -7.05 -10.94 6.30
N SER A 218 -7.46 -11.98 5.60
CA SER A 218 -8.24 -13.13 5.98
C SER A 218 -8.25 -13.48 7.48
N GLY A 219 -9.08 -12.85 8.24
CA GLY A 219 -9.28 -13.15 9.65
C GLY A 219 -10.55 -12.55 10.23
N CYS A 220 -11.10 -11.48 9.61
CA CYS A 220 -12.47 -11.07 9.93
C CYS A 220 -13.40 -11.78 8.96
N LEU A 221 -13.93 -12.90 9.40
CA LEU A 221 -15.03 -13.58 8.75
C LEU A 221 -16.30 -12.78 9.03
N THR A 222 -17.16 -12.63 8.02
CA THR A 222 -18.50 -12.05 8.23
C THR A 222 -19.35 -13.03 9.02
N GLY A 223 -20.37 -12.53 9.70
CA GLY A 223 -21.28 -13.40 10.45
C GLY A 223 -21.89 -14.54 9.62
N ASP A 224 -22.04 -14.34 8.31
CA ASP A 224 -22.63 -15.32 7.37
C ASP A 224 -21.60 -16.33 6.85
N THR A 225 -20.31 -16.19 7.20
CA THR A 225 -19.27 -17.15 6.77
C THR A 225 -19.57 -18.50 7.37
N ARG A 226 -19.66 -19.52 6.50
CA ARG A 226 -19.90 -20.91 6.88
C ARG A 226 -18.59 -21.61 7.20
N ILE A 227 -18.60 -22.39 8.24
CA ILE A 227 -17.47 -23.18 8.71
C ILE A 227 -17.92 -24.62 8.82
N LEU A 228 -17.11 -25.53 8.30
CA LEU A 228 -17.33 -26.97 8.45
C LEU A 228 -16.75 -27.43 9.79
N ARG A 229 -17.58 -27.88 10.67
CA ARG A 229 -17.19 -28.47 11.95
C ARG A 229 -16.48 -29.81 11.71
N ALA A 230 -15.37 -30.04 12.39
CA ALA A 230 -14.60 -31.27 12.23
C ALA A 230 -15.03 -32.39 13.18
N ASP A 231 -15.91 -32.08 14.13
CA ASP A 231 -16.50 -33.04 15.07
C ASP A 231 -17.83 -33.66 14.53
N THR A 232 -18.69 -32.83 13.98
CA THR A 232 -20.04 -33.25 13.53
C THR A 232 -20.15 -33.37 12.02
N GLY A 233 -19.25 -32.78 11.26
CA GLY A 233 -19.35 -32.64 9.80
C GLY A 233 -20.43 -31.65 9.34
N ALA A 234 -21.10 -30.96 10.28
CA ALA A 234 -22.10 -29.94 9.94
C ALA A 234 -21.49 -28.60 9.60
N GLU A 235 -22.15 -27.84 8.72
CA GLU A 235 -21.85 -26.43 8.51
C GLU A 235 -22.51 -25.59 9.60
N THR A 236 -21.77 -24.62 10.12
CA THR A 236 -22.26 -23.56 11.01
C THR A 236 -21.75 -22.21 10.56
N THR A 237 -22.46 -21.14 10.87
CA THR A 237 -22.02 -19.78 10.55
C THR A 237 -21.22 -19.16 11.70
N MET A 238 -20.38 -18.17 11.38
CA MET A 238 -19.66 -17.40 12.39
C MET A 238 -20.62 -16.69 13.35
N ARG A 239 -21.79 -16.27 12.86
CA ARG A 239 -22.83 -15.64 13.69
C ARG A 239 -23.41 -16.63 14.69
N GLU A 240 -23.80 -17.82 14.25
CA GLU A 240 -24.31 -18.88 15.15
C GLU A 240 -23.28 -19.25 16.22
N LEU A 241 -21.99 -19.33 15.88
CA LEU A 241 -20.93 -19.59 16.84
C LEU A 241 -20.72 -18.44 17.81
N PHE A 242 -20.86 -17.20 17.34
CA PHE A 242 -20.79 -16.02 18.19
C PHE A 242 -21.97 -15.97 19.16
N ASP A 243 -23.18 -16.17 18.66
CA ASP A 243 -24.42 -16.10 19.45
C ASP A 243 -24.50 -17.24 20.48
N SER A 244 -24.00 -18.44 20.13
CA SER A 244 -23.93 -19.58 21.06
C SER A 244 -22.87 -19.43 22.14
N GLY A 245 -21.83 -18.62 21.90
CA GLY A 245 -20.69 -18.49 22.79
C GLY A 245 -19.83 -19.75 22.92
N GLU A 246 -20.00 -20.73 22.02
CA GLU A 246 -19.24 -21.98 22.02
C GLU A 246 -17.75 -21.71 21.82
N LYS A 247 -16.91 -22.39 22.59
CA LYS A 247 -15.44 -22.25 22.55
C LYS A 247 -14.82 -23.59 22.12
N ASP A 248 -13.57 -23.48 21.62
CA ASP A 248 -12.73 -24.61 21.23
C ASP A 248 -13.42 -25.55 20.20
N VAL A 249 -14.20 -24.95 19.30
CA VAL A 249 -14.94 -25.66 18.25
C VAL A 249 -13.95 -26.30 17.28
N PRO A 250 -13.96 -27.63 17.10
CA PRO A 250 -13.10 -28.29 16.14
C PRO A 250 -13.50 -27.94 14.70
N VAL A 251 -12.56 -27.38 13.93
CA VAL A 251 -12.77 -26.99 12.54
C VAL A 251 -11.69 -27.59 11.65
N TRP A 252 -11.99 -27.70 10.36
CA TRP A 252 -10.99 -28.07 9.37
C TRP A 252 -10.17 -26.83 8.97
N ALA A 253 -8.88 -26.87 9.19
CA ALA A 253 -7.93 -25.84 8.79
C ALA A 253 -6.91 -26.37 7.78
N LEU A 254 -6.48 -25.55 6.85
CA LEU A 254 -5.41 -25.87 5.91
C LEU A 254 -4.06 -25.67 6.62
N ALA A 255 -3.26 -26.72 6.70
CA ALA A 255 -1.89 -26.67 7.22
C ALA A 255 -0.90 -26.21 6.15
N ASP A 256 0.33 -25.89 6.56
CA ASP A 256 1.38 -25.37 5.66
C ASP A 256 1.76 -26.36 4.55
N ASP A 257 1.56 -27.65 4.77
CA ASP A 257 1.75 -28.74 3.78
C ASP A 257 0.54 -28.93 2.84
N LEU A 258 -0.40 -28.00 2.84
CA LEU A 258 -1.64 -28.00 2.05
C LEU A 258 -2.62 -29.14 2.38
N ARG A 259 -2.50 -29.77 3.54
CA ARG A 259 -3.44 -30.77 4.02
C ARG A 259 -4.46 -30.17 4.98
N TYR A 260 -5.68 -30.69 4.95
CA TYR A 260 -6.68 -30.34 5.94
C TYR A 260 -6.40 -31.06 7.26
N VAL A 261 -6.29 -30.30 8.33
CA VAL A 261 -6.08 -30.78 9.70
C VAL A 261 -7.16 -30.26 10.63
N LYS A 262 -7.51 -31.04 11.65
CA LYS A 262 -8.41 -30.59 12.71
C LYS A 262 -7.68 -29.58 13.61
N ARG A 263 -8.26 -28.41 13.81
CA ARG A 263 -7.76 -27.38 14.73
C ARG A 263 -8.90 -26.84 15.58
N PRO A 264 -8.69 -26.57 16.87
CA PRO A 264 -9.69 -25.89 17.67
C PRO A 264 -9.76 -24.41 17.28
N MET A 265 -10.95 -23.92 16.97
CA MET A 265 -11.26 -22.50 16.90
C MET A 265 -11.63 -22.03 18.30
N THR A 266 -10.73 -21.31 18.97
CA THR A 266 -10.80 -21.02 20.41
C THR A 266 -12.05 -20.25 20.81
N HIS A 267 -12.43 -19.23 20.05
CA HIS A 267 -13.68 -18.47 20.24
C HIS A 267 -13.94 -17.54 19.06
N VAL A 268 -15.19 -17.13 18.92
CA VAL A 268 -15.62 -16.10 17.96
C VAL A 268 -15.98 -14.85 18.75
N PHE A 269 -15.46 -13.71 18.31
CA PHE A 269 -15.75 -12.41 18.93
C PHE A 269 -16.05 -11.35 17.87
N SER A 270 -16.90 -10.40 18.23
CA SER A 270 -17.24 -9.28 17.36
C SER A 270 -16.20 -8.17 17.48
N THR A 271 -15.68 -7.71 16.36
CA THR A 271 -14.79 -6.54 16.28
C THR A 271 -15.56 -5.22 16.13
N GLY A 272 -16.89 -5.26 16.23
CA GLY A 272 -17.80 -4.13 16.11
C GLY A 272 -18.49 -4.05 14.76
N THR A 273 -19.55 -3.26 14.70
CA THR A 273 -20.30 -2.95 13.48
C THR A 273 -19.72 -1.69 12.84
N LYS A 274 -19.28 -1.79 11.60
CA LYS A 274 -18.79 -0.61 10.83
C LYS A 274 -19.65 -0.46 9.58
N PRO A 275 -20.08 0.79 9.23
CA PRO A 275 -20.77 1.01 7.98
C PRO A 275 -19.84 0.68 6.82
N VAL A 276 -20.37 -0.07 5.86
CA VAL A 276 -19.66 -0.40 4.61
C VAL A 276 -20.25 0.50 3.53
N TYR A 277 -19.42 1.38 2.97
CA TYR A 277 -19.81 2.26 1.87
C TYR A 277 -19.43 1.61 0.54
N LYS A 278 -20.38 1.55 -0.37
CA LYS A 278 -20.15 1.12 -1.74
C LYS A 278 -19.72 2.35 -2.54
N LEU A 279 -18.46 2.41 -2.96
CA LEU A 279 -18.03 3.36 -3.96
C LEU A 279 -18.62 2.90 -5.31
N ARG A 280 -19.37 3.79 -5.95
CA ARG A 280 -19.91 3.59 -7.31
C ARG A 280 -18.93 4.10 -8.33
#